data_b3744f24449ceaf7d84828380a9800cf
#
_entry.id   b3744f24449ceaf7d84828380a9800cf
#
_cell.length_a   1.000
_cell.length_b   1.000
_cell.length_c   1.000
_cell.angle_alpha   90.00
_cell.angle_beta   90.00
_cell.angle_gamma   90.00
#
_symmetry.space_group_name_H-M   'P 1'
#
loop_
_entity.id
_entity.type
_entity.pdbx_description
1 polymer ?
#
loop_
_entity_poly.entity_id
_entity_poly.type
_entity_poly.pdbx_seq_one_letter_code
_entity_poly.pdbx_strand_id
1 'polypeptide(L)'
;MASKQERTSQSQPASHPSIWRKRLRRNILWLSLLAFVWFICSAPAVAGPLTDRQQTFPNWETKPSVGVSEGDLYYPQWMAGRWRMTSTLIDMVAPLAPEIVTPGFEGNRQFLHKAIPAEIRFVPKSIAKGSFLNQPLFNDDEDEVRIVSDRAFNGLSLARAYLGDEWVQAVKVDPDDPNRQVTFLKDNQQLISTVTGRTVETPNAGSFATTEVFQQYFRNAKAADDTPATYLNEVENTTVYRKRSDANFPIVADQITAIYLSPQDPNYFKAKDKPVALYRYQLSFSPRP
;
A
#
# COMPACT_ATOMS: atom_id res chain seq x y z
N MET A 1 -5.09 -8.11 110.99
CA MET A 1 -6.13 -8.37 110.02
C MET A 1 -5.62 -7.76 108.67
N ALA A 2 -5.09 -8.56 107.75
CA ALA A 2 -4.51 -8.13 106.47
C ALA A 2 -5.46 -8.48 105.34
N SER A 3 -5.93 -7.45 104.63
CA SER A 3 -6.75 -7.63 103.41
C SER A 3 -5.79 -7.73 102.19
N LYS A 4 -5.91 -8.80 101.50
CA LYS A 4 -5.11 -9.14 100.31
C LYS A 4 -5.89 -8.65 99.05
N GLN A 5 -5.33 -7.67 98.34
CA GLN A 5 -5.88 -7.15 97.13
C GLN A 5 -5.30 -7.98 95.93
N GLU A 6 -6.15 -8.69 95.24
CA GLU A 6 -5.83 -9.35 93.95
C GLU A 6 -5.79 -8.35 92.82
N ARG A 7 -4.67 -8.24 92.14
CA ARG A 7 -4.53 -7.55 90.84
C ARG A 7 -4.87 -8.47 89.69
N THR A 8 -5.98 -8.19 89.10
CA THR A 8 -6.33 -8.81 87.76
C THR A 8 -5.51 -8.17 86.68
N SER A 9 -4.64 -9.02 86.11
CA SER A 9 -3.85 -8.67 84.92
C SER A 9 -4.77 -8.83 83.68
N GLN A 10 -5.13 -7.74 83.03
CA GLN A 10 -5.75 -7.73 81.70
C GLN A 10 -4.64 -7.93 80.66
N SER A 11 -4.64 -9.11 80.03
CA SER A 11 -3.84 -9.36 78.83
C SER A 11 -4.50 -8.71 77.60
N GLN A 12 -3.87 -7.68 77.03
CA GLN A 12 -4.27 -7.13 75.73
C GLN A 12 -3.99 -8.19 74.64
N PRO A 13 -4.92 -8.37 73.68
CA PRO A 13 -4.66 -9.23 72.54
C PRO A 13 -3.67 -8.52 71.59
N ALA A 14 -2.55 -9.19 71.31
CA ALA A 14 -1.59 -8.77 70.31
C ALA A 14 -2.25 -8.71 68.93
N SER A 15 -2.38 -7.52 68.37
CA SER A 15 -2.85 -7.30 67.02
C SER A 15 -1.79 -7.80 66.03
N HIS A 16 -2.02 -8.94 65.41
CA HIS A 16 -1.24 -9.39 64.27
C HIS A 16 -1.54 -8.51 63.04
N PRO A 17 -0.67 -7.59 62.64
CA PRO A 17 -0.85 -6.89 61.39
C PRO A 17 -0.44 -7.80 60.25
N SER A 18 -1.48 -8.51 59.62
CA SER A 18 -1.44 -8.28 58.20
C SER A 18 -0.63 -9.20 57.31
N ILE A 19 -0.77 -10.47 57.42
CA ILE A 19 -0.58 -11.36 56.25
C ILE A 19 -1.56 -10.93 55.16
N TRP A 20 -2.71 -10.44 55.52
CA TRP A 20 -3.75 -9.94 54.59
C TRP A 20 -3.34 -8.65 53.85
N ARG A 21 -2.71 -7.70 54.55
CA ARG A 21 -2.18 -6.45 53.95
C ARG A 21 -1.01 -6.73 52.99
N LYS A 22 -0.15 -7.71 53.27
CA LYS A 22 0.96 -8.11 52.39
C LYS A 22 0.41 -8.80 51.14
N ARG A 23 -0.60 -9.68 51.26
CA ARG A 23 -1.26 -10.33 50.10
C ARG A 23 -2.02 -9.30 49.25
N LEU A 24 -2.73 -8.36 49.86
CA LEU A 24 -3.44 -7.30 49.14
C LEU A 24 -2.49 -6.40 48.35
N ARG A 25 -1.38 -5.93 48.96
CA ARG A 25 -0.35 -5.14 48.28
C ARG A 25 0.30 -5.91 47.12
N ARG A 26 0.57 -7.21 47.28
CA ARG A 26 1.11 -8.05 46.21
C ARG A 26 0.14 -8.22 45.06
N ASN A 27 -1.14 -8.42 45.36
CA ASN A 27 -2.19 -8.54 44.31
C ASN A 27 -2.41 -7.22 43.58
N ILE A 28 -2.37 -6.08 44.27
CA ILE A 28 -2.44 -4.75 43.65
C ILE A 28 -1.23 -4.52 42.74
N LEU A 29 -0.01 -4.90 43.16
CA LEU A 29 1.19 -4.79 42.35
C LEU A 29 1.11 -5.68 41.09
N TRP A 30 0.59 -6.90 41.19
CA TRP A 30 0.38 -7.77 40.03
C TRP A 30 -0.72 -7.24 39.11
N LEU A 31 -1.80 -6.69 39.61
CA LEU A 31 -2.86 -6.05 38.83
C LEU A 31 -2.36 -4.78 38.14
N SER A 32 -1.56 -3.95 38.82
CA SER A 32 -0.97 -2.76 38.19
C SER A 32 0.08 -3.12 37.15
N LEU A 33 0.85 -4.19 37.35
CA LEU A 33 1.80 -4.69 36.34
C LEU A 33 1.06 -5.25 35.12
N LEU A 34 -0.01 -6.04 35.32
CA LEU A 34 -0.87 -6.51 34.23
C LEU A 34 -1.53 -5.37 33.47
N ALA A 35 -2.05 -4.37 34.17
CA ALA A 35 -2.62 -3.18 33.55
C ALA A 35 -1.57 -2.38 32.77
N PHE A 36 -0.35 -2.27 33.30
CA PHE A 36 0.77 -1.61 32.63
C PHE A 36 1.23 -2.37 31.38
N VAL A 37 1.34 -3.69 31.45
CA VAL A 37 1.63 -4.56 30.27
C VAL A 37 0.52 -4.44 29.23
N TRP A 38 -0.75 -4.38 29.66
CA TRP A 38 -1.89 -4.20 28.76
C TRP A 38 -1.85 -2.83 28.07
N PHE A 39 -1.46 -1.77 28.79
CA PHE A 39 -1.28 -0.42 28.22
C PHE A 39 -0.12 -0.36 27.22
N ILE A 40 0.98 -1.09 27.45
CA ILE A 40 2.11 -1.16 26.52
C ILE A 40 1.74 -2.00 25.28
N CYS A 41 0.96 -3.07 25.44
CA CYS A 41 0.51 -3.91 24.33
C CYS A 41 -0.68 -3.29 23.55
N SER A 42 -1.31 -2.25 24.07
CA SER A 42 -2.38 -1.49 23.41
C SER A 42 -1.82 -0.28 22.65
N ALA A 43 -0.58 -0.34 22.16
CA ALA A 43 -0.12 0.67 21.22
C ALA A 43 -1.12 0.71 20.05
N PRO A 44 -1.74 1.86 19.74
CA PRO A 44 -2.56 1.97 18.54
C PRO A 44 -1.68 1.53 17.37
N ALA A 45 -2.21 0.72 16.47
CA ALA A 45 -1.55 0.44 15.21
C ALA A 45 -1.29 1.80 14.56
N VAL A 46 -0.05 2.28 14.61
CA VAL A 46 0.32 3.54 13.98
C VAL A 46 0.15 3.31 12.49
N ALA A 47 -0.83 3.96 11.89
CA ALA A 47 -0.95 4.01 10.45
C ALA A 47 0.36 4.60 9.93
N GLY A 48 0.95 3.98 8.89
CA GLY A 48 2.17 4.50 8.30
C GLY A 48 1.89 5.74 7.45
N PRO A 49 2.92 6.53 7.09
CA PRO A 49 2.80 7.73 6.29
C PRO A 49 1.98 7.56 5.00
N LEU A 50 2.04 6.38 4.33
CA LEU A 50 1.24 6.11 3.13
C LEU A 50 -0.25 5.95 3.45
N THR A 51 -0.57 5.30 4.55
CA THR A 51 -1.96 5.17 5.02
C THR A 51 -2.53 6.54 5.41
N ASP A 52 -1.72 7.37 6.06
CA ASP A 52 -2.11 8.75 6.43
C ASP A 52 -2.31 9.60 5.19
N ARG A 53 -1.41 9.52 4.20
CA ARG A 53 -1.54 10.19 2.90
C ARG A 53 -2.86 9.82 2.21
N GLN A 54 -3.23 8.54 2.23
CA GLN A 54 -4.48 8.09 1.63
C GLN A 54 -5.71 8.72 2.29
N GLN A 55 -5.66 8.95 3.61
CA GLN A 55 -6.76 9.56 4.37
C GLN A 55 -6.94 11.06 4.05
N THR A 56 -5.90 11.75 3.56
CA THR A 56 -6.00 13.17 3.19
C THR A 56 -6.69 13.40 1.84
N PHE A 57 -7.04 12.36 1.10
CA PHE A 57 -7.78 12.51 -0.15
C PHE A 57 -9.09 13.30 0.06
N PRO A 58 -9.44 14.28 -0.78
CA PRO A 58 -8.77 14.68 -2.03
C PRO A 58 -7.73 15.80 -1.86
N ASN A 59 -7.35 16.16 -0.64
CA ASN A 59 -6.52 17.34 -0.34
C ASN A 59 -5.02 17.01 -0.43
N TRP A 60 -4.57 16.58 -1.60
CA TRP A 60 -3.17 16.30 -1.89
C TRP A 60 -2.48 17.54 -2.45
N GLU A 61 -1.47 18.03 -1.72
CA GLU A 61 -0.79 19.29 -2.04
C GLU A 61 0.57 19.08 -2.74
N THR A 62 1.16 17.90 -2.56
CA THR A 62 2.52 17.60 -3.06
C THR A 62 2.63 16.15 -3.52
N LYS A 63 3.69 15.89 -4.31
CA LYS A 63 4.12 14.51 -4.61
C LYS A 63 4.57 13.78 -3.35
N PRO A 64 4.51 12.44 -3.33
CA PRO A 64 4.99 11.64 -2.20
C PRO A 64 6.52 11.68 -2.12
N SER A 65 7.06 11.55 -0.91
CA SER A 65 8.47 11.26 -0.75
C SER A 65 8.69 9.77 -1.03
N VAL A 66 9.40 9.45 -2.11
CA VAL A 66 9.70 8.07 -2.52
C VAL A 66 11.20 7.90 -2.72
N GLY A 67 11.72 6.71 -2.40
CA GLY A 67 13.08 6.32 -2.79
C GLY A 67 13.14 5.96 -4.28
N VAL A 68 14.35 5.94 -4.84
CA VAL A 68 14.58 5.44 -6.21
C VAL A 68 14.12 3.98 -6.28
N SER A 69 13.40 3.61 -7.35
CA SER A 69 12.95 2.24 -7.52
C SER A 69 14.07 1.38 -8.09
N GLU A 70 14.46 0.35 -7.36
CA GLU A 70 15.42 -0.66 -7.79
C GLU A 70 14.74 -2.03 -7.81
N GLY A 71 14.93 -2.80 -8.89
CA GLY A 71 14.38 -4.14 -9.00
C GLY A 71 12.86 -4.23 -8.91
N ASP A 72 12.36 -5.39 -8.51
CA ASP A 72 10.93 -5.65 -8.34
C ASP A 72 10.36 -5.09 -7.04
N LEU A 73 9.06 -4.80 -7.05
CA LEU A 73 8.28 -4.63 -5.84
C LEU A 73 7.95 -6.00 -5.25
N TYR A 74 8.33 -6.21 -3.98
CA TYR A 74 8.04 -7.45 -3.26
C TYR A 74 6.76 -7.32 -2.45
N TYR A 75 5.89 -8.32 -2.60
CA TYR A 75 4.60 -8.41 -1.94
C TYR A 75 4.61 -9.41 -0.79
N PRO A 76 3.76 -9.24 0.22
CA PRO A 76 3.59 -10.24 1.28
C PRO A 76 3.15 -11.61 0.73
N GLN A 77 3.57 -12.69 1.40
CA GLN A 77 3.24 -14.07 1.01
C GLN A 77 1.73 -14.32 0.87
N TRP A 78 0.89 -13.66 1.66
CA TRP A 78 -0.57 -13.81 1.58
C TRP A 78 -1.21 -13.23 0.30
N MET A 79 -0.44 -12.51 -0.51
CA MET A 79 -0.87 -12.03 -1.84
C MET A 79 -0.55 -13.05 -2.96
N ALA A 80 0.30 -14.05 -2.69
CA ALA A 80 0.69 -15.04 -3.70
C ALA A 80 -0.53 -15.74 -4.31
N GLY A 81 -0.51 -15.97 -5.63
CA GLY A 81 -1.55 -16.70 -6.33
C GLY A 81 -2.21 -15.93 -7.48
N ARG A 82 -3.33 -16.50 -7.94
CA ARG A 82 -4.15 -15.94 -9.02
C ARG A 82 -5.45 -15.40 -8.44
N TRP A 83 -5.82 -14.20 -8.88
CA TRP A 83 -6.95 -13.47 -8.33
C TRP A 83 -7.83 -12.92 -9.44
N ARG A 84 -9.14 -12.98 -9.23
CA ARG A 84 -10.07 -12.08 -9.91
C ARG A 84 -10.13 -10.81 -9.07
N MET A 85 -9.58 -9.73 -9.59
CA MET A 85 -9.69 -8.42 -8.99
C MET A 85 -10.88 -7.68 -9.60
N THR A 86 -11.66 -7.02 -8.77
CA THR A 86 -12.65 -6.05 -9.20
C THR A 86 -12.19 -4.67 -8.80
N SER A 87 -12.01 -3.78 -9.78
CA SER A 87 -11.68 -2.37 -9.58
C SER A 87 -12.94 -1.52 -9.74
N THR A 88 -13.23 -0.65 -8.79
CA THR A 88 -14.35 0.29 -8.84
C THR A 88 -13.84 1.69 -8.60
N LEU A 89 -13.95 2.57 -9.59
CA LEU A 89 -13.68 4.00 -9.40
C LEU A 89 -14.80 4.59 -8.55
N ILE A 90 -14.49 5.01 -7.33
CA ILE A 90 -15.49 5.51 -6.36
C ILE A 90 -15.54 7.03 -6.28
N ASP A 91 -14.44 7.70 -6.66
CA ASP A 91 -14.36 9.16 -6.67
C ASP A 91 -13.30 9.65 -7.65
N MET A 92 -13.49 10.86 -8.20
CA MET A 92 -12.54 11.52 -9.10
C MET A 92 -12.62 13.03 -8.93
N VAL A 93 -11.47 13.67 -8.81
CA VAL A 93 -11.34 15.11 -8.56
C VAL A 93 -10.27 15.71 -9.47
N ALA A 94 -10.54 16.88 -10.05
CA ALA A 94 -9.55 17.71 -10.72
C ALA A 94 -9.27 18.94 -9.83
N PRO A 95 -8.25 18.90 -8.96
CA PRO A 95 -8.05 19.93 -7.93
C PRO A 95 -7.78 21.32 -8.46
N LEU A 96 -7.30 21.42 -9.70
CA LEU A 96 -6.93 22.69 -10.36
C LEU A 96 -7.93 23.11 -11.45
N ALA A 97 -9.09 22.44 -11.52
CA ALA A 97 -10.16 22.85 -12.46
C ALA A 97 -10.80 24.17 -11.99
N PRO A 98 -11.27 25.03 -12.93
CA PRO A 98 -11.29 24.81 -14.39
C PRO A 98 -9.99 25.21 -15.11
N GLU A 99 -9.00 25.79 -14.43
CA GLU A 99 -7.81 26.39 -15.03
C GLU A 99 -6.90 25.34 -15.67
N ILE A 100 -6.79 24.16 -15.03
CA ILE A 100 -5.98 23.04 -15.51
C ILE A 100 -6.79 21.76 -15.36
N VAL A 101 -7.04 21.09 -16.47
CA VAL A 101 -7.70 19.77 -16.53
C VAL A 101 -6.91 18.88 -17.49
N THR A 102 -6.59 17.66 -17.06
CA THR A 102 -5.87 16.72 -17.92
C THR A 102 -6.75 16.20 -19.06
N PRO A 103 -6.19 15.96 -20.25
CA PRO A 103 -6.91 15.25 -21.31
C PRO A 103 -7.46 13.91 -20.79
N GLY A 104 -8.71 13.60 -21.13
CA GLY A 104 -9.37 12.35 -20.73
C GLY A 104 -9.95 12.32 -19.32
N PHE A 105 -9.77 13.36 -18.47
CA PHE A 105 -10.34 13.38 -17.12
C PHE A 105 -11.86 13.13 -17.17
N GLU A 106 -12.60 13.91 -17.93
CA GLU A 106 -14.06 13.75 -18.05
C GLU A 106 -14.46 12.42 -18.69
N GLY A 107 -13.63 11.88 -19.58
CA GLY A 107 -13.86 10.55 -20.18
C GLY A 107 -13.86 9.42 -19.15
N ASN A 108 -13.13 9.56 -18.05
CA ASN A 108 -13.09 8.58 -16.97
C ASN A 108 -14.38 8.56 -16.13
N ARG A 109 -15.20 9.60 -16.19
CA ARG A 109 -16.50 9.66 -15.50
C ARG A 109 -17.42 8.50 -15.87
N GLN A 110 -17.31 7.98 -17.08
CA GLN A 110 -18.07 6.81 -17.52
C GLN A 110 -17.79 5.55 -16.68
N PHE A 111 -16.65 5.47 -15.99
CA PHE A 111 -16.26 4.33 -15.13
C PHE A 111 -16.66 4.54 -13.66
N LEU A 112 -17.19 5.71 -13.30
CA LEU A 112 -17.57 6.01 -11.92
C LEU A 112 -18.62 5.02 -11.43
N HIS A 113 -18.37 4.38 -10.29
CA HIS A 113 -19.20 3.36 -9.65
C HIS A 113 -19.43 2.09 -10.48
N LYS A 114 -18.67 1.88 -11.56
CA LYS A 114 -18.71 0.63 -12.33
C LYS A 114 -17.65 -0.34 -11.85
N ALA A 115 -18.06 -1.58 -11.63
CA ALA A 115 -17.16 -2.69 -11.28
C ALA A 115 -16.47 -3.20 -12.56
N ILE A 116 -15.16 -3.07 -12.65
CA ILE A 116 -14.34 -3.51 -13.77
C ILE A 116 -13.52 -4.73 -13.31
N PRO A 117 -13.84 -5.94 -13.80
CA PRO A 117 -13.10 -7.15 -13.43
C PRO A 117 -11.81 -7.28 -14.26
N ALA A 118 -10.76 -7.74 -13.62
CA ALA A 118 -9.49 -8.10 -14.25
C ALA A 118 -8.88 -9.33 -13.57
N GLU A 119 -8.06 -10.08 -14.28
CA GLU A 119 -7.29 -11.18 -13.72
C GLU A 119 -5.91 -10.67 -13.28
N ILE A 120 -5.50 -10.99 -12.06
CA ILE A 120 -4.22 -10.55 -11.48
C ILE A 120 -3.47 -11.74 -10.93
N ARG A 121 -2.14 -11.74 -11.08
CA ARG A 121 -1.26 -12.76 -10.51
C ARG A 121 -0.11 -12.14 -9.73
N PHE A 122 0.17 -12.76 -8.59
CA PHE A 122 1.39 -12.56 -7.83
C PHE A 122 2.14 -13.89 -7.78
N VAL A 123 3.36 -13.89 -8.28
CA VAL A 123 4.12 -15.11 -8.54
C VAL A 123 5.40 -15.14 -7.71
N PRO A 124 5.88 -16.35 -7.32
CA PRO A 124 7.18 -16.48 -6.71
C PRO A 124 8.28 -16.19 -7.73
N LYS A 125 9.31 -15.46 -7.33
CA LYS A 125 10.52 -15.18 -8.07
C LYS A 125 11.73 -15.52 -7.21
N SER A 126 12.62 -16.37 -7.72
CA SER A 126 13.90 -16.64 -7.07
C SER A 126 14.83 -15.46 -7.26
N ILE A 127 15.46 -15.02 -6.17
CA ILE A 127 16.44 -13.94 -6.17
C ILE A 127 17.77 -14.57 -5.79
N ALA A 128 18.74 -14.53 -6.74
CA ALA A 128 20.09 -14.95 -6.46
C ALA A 128 20.67 -14.08 -5.34
N LYS A 129 21.10 -14.69 -4.23
CA LYS A 129 21.88 -13.99 -3.22
C LYS A 129 23.19 -13.57 -3.87
N GLY A 130 23.39 -12.26 -4.01
CA GLY A 130 24.62 -11.71 -4.55
C GLY A 130 25.81 -12.21 -3.74
N SER A 131 26.75 -12.87 -4.39
CA SER A 131 28.04 -13.27 -3.83
C SER A 131 28.84 -12.01 -3.49
N PHE A 132 28.69 -11.50 -2.27
CA PHE A 132 29.64 -10.53 -1.73
C PHE A 132 30.93 -11.29 -1.38
N LEU A 133 32.04 -10.87 -1.96
CA LEU A 133 33.39 -11.45 -1.90
C LEU A 133 34.00 -11.64 -0.50
N ASN A 134 33.25 -11.51 0.60
CA ASN A 134 33.76 -11.57 1.97
C ASN A 134 32.80 -12.24 2.97
N GLN A 135 32.09 -13.32 2.60
CA GLN A 135 31.38 -14.14 3.61
C GLN A 135 32.04 -15.51 3.80
N PRO A 136 32.19 -15.97 5.07
CA PRO A 136 32.81 -17.25 5.37
C PRO A 136 31.95 -18.43 4.91
N LEU A 137 32.63 -19.46 4.47
CA LEU A 137 32.32 -20.80 4.01
C LEU A 137 31.21 -21.60 4.75
N PHE A 138 30.01 -21.08 4.89
CA PHE A 138 28.85 -21.90 5.22
C PHE A 138 27.79 -21.69 4.12
N ASN A 139 27.69 -22.70 3.28
CA ASN A 139 26.72 -22.79 2.19
C ASN A 139 25.31 -22.97 2.75
N ASP A 140 24.52 -21.91 2.76
CA ASP A 140 23.07 -21.98 2.56
C ASP A 140 22.78 -21.29 1.23
N ASP A 141 23.04 -22.02 0.12
CA ASP A 141 22.84 -21.60 -1.27
C ASP A 141 21.37 -21.73 -1.69
N GLU A 142 20.40 -21.57 -0.80
CA GLU A 142 19.01 -21.48 -1.22
C GLU A 142 18.68 -20.06 -1.66
N ASP A 143 18.30 -19.92 -2.93
CA ASP A 143 17.77 -18.67 -3.49
C ASP A 143 16.59 -18.19 -2.64
N GLU A 144 16.59 -16.92 -2.30
CA GLU A 144 15.47 -16.34 -1.57
C GLU A 144 14.28 -16.20 -2.51
N VAL A 145 13.15 -16.85 -2.18
CA VAL A 145 11.91 -16.74 -2.94
C VAL A 145 11.10 -15.55 -2.45
N ARG A 146 10.89 -14.58 -3.31
CA ARG A 146 10.05 -13.39 -3.07
C ARG A 146 8.81 -13.42 -3.96
N ILE A 147 7.71 -12.81 -3.48
CA ILE A 147 6.49 -12.67 -4.27
C ILE A 147 6.54 -11.36 -5.03
N VAL A 148 6.32 -11.42 -6.34
CA VAL A 148 6.30 -10.26 -7.24
C VAL A 148 5.00 -10.24 -8.06
N SER A 149 4.62 -9.05 -8.53
CA SER A 149 3.54 -8.91 -9.52
C SER A 149 4.00 -9.43 -10.88
N ASP A 150 3.19 -10.27 -11.54
CA ASP A 150 3.40 -10.56 -12.97
C ASP A 150 2.95 -9.34 -13.79
N ARG A 151 3.85 -8.35 -13.91
CA ARG A 151 3.54 -7.03 -14.49
C ARG A 151 3.03 -7.11 -15.92
N ALA A 152 3.57 -8.03 -16.73
CA ALA A 152 3.13 -8.19 -18.11
C ALA A 152 1.70 -8.72 -18.20
N PHE A 153 1.40 -9.78 -17.45
CA PHE A 153 0.05 -10.36 -17.40
C PHE A 153 -0.95 -9.40 -16.78
N ASN A 154 -0.63 -8.81 -15.63
CA ASN A 154 -1.50 -7.90 -14.90
C ASN A 154 -1.78 -6.63 -15.71
N GLY A 155 -0.75 -6.07 -16.34
CA GLY A 155 -0.87 -4.91 -17.21
C GLY A 155 -1.76 -5.17 -18.42
N LEU A 156 -1.60 -6.34 -19.08
CA LEU A 156 -2.43 -6.74 -20.21
C LEU A 156 -3.90 -6.91 -19.79
N SER A 157 -4.14 -7.62 -18.69
CA SER A 157 -5.48 -7.87 -18.18
C SER A 157 -6.21 -6.56 -17.80
N LEU A 158 -5.52 -5.67 -17.08
CA LEU A 158 -6.07 -4.37 -16.70
C LEU A 158 -6.32 -3.48 -17.93
N ALA A 159 -5.35 -3.37 -18.84
CA ALA A 159 -5.50 -2.53 -20.02
C ALA A 159 -6.68 -2.99 -20.86
N ARG A 160 -6.88 -4.30 -21.07
CA ARG A 160 -8.02 -4.85 -21.79
C ARG A 160 -9.34 -4.62 -21.08
N ALA A 161 -9.38 -4.74 -19.75
CA ALA A 161 -10.59 -4.49 -18.97
C ALA A 161 -11.10 -3.04 -19.09
N TYR A 162 -10.21 -2.06 -19.29
CA TYR A 162 -10.59 -0.65 -19.43
C TYR A 162 -10.73 -0.19 -20.88
N LEU A 163 -9.91 -0.69 -21.79
CA LEU A 163 -9.84 -0.22 -23.17
C LEU A 163 -10.53 -1.15 -24.18
N GLY A 164 -10.76 -2.41 -23.80
CA GLY A 164 -11.26 -3.45 -24.71
C GLY A 164 -10.14 -4.29 -25.33
N ASP A 165 -10.47 -5.54 -25.63
CA ASP A 165 -9.50 -6.52 -26.19
C ASP A 165 -8.95 -6.09 -27.55
N GLU A 166 -9.78 -5.42 -28.35
CA GLU A 166 -9.40 -4.98 -29.71
C GLU A 166 -8.42 -3.79 -29.71
N TRP A 167 -8.31 -3.07 -28.61
CA TRP A 167 -7.41 -1.92 -28.48
C TRP A 167 -6.03 -2.29 -27.95
N VAL A 168 -5.91 -3.36 -27.17
CA VAL A 168 -4.67 -3.73 -26.48
C VAL A 168 -4.05 -4.98 -27.11
N GLN A 169 -2.98 -4.77 -27.85
CA GLN A 169 -2.30 -5.86 -28.56
C GLN A 169 -1.43 -6.68 -27.62
N ALA A 170 -0.58 -6.03 -26.82
CA ALA A 170 0.37 -6.69 -25.93
C ALA A 170 0.83 -5.74 -24.80
N VAL A 171 1.31 -6.35 -23.73
CA VAL A 171 2.10 -5.66 -22.70
C VAL A 171 3.39 -6.43 -22.51
N LYS A 172 4.52 -5.73 -22.53
CA LYS A 172 5.85 -6.28 -22.33
C LYS A 172 6.57 -5.52 -21.24
N VAL A 173 7.26 -6.26 -20.39
CA VAL A 173 8.20 -5.71 -19.40
C VAL A 173 9.61 -5.85 -19.99
N ASP A 174 10.44 -4.86 -19.75
CA ASP A 174 11.83 -4.87 -20.14
C ASP A 174 12.55 -6.00 -19.38
N PRO A 175 13.25 -6.94 -20.05
CA PRO A 175 13.91 -8.03 -19.36
C PRO A 175 15.05 -7.57 -18.42
N ASP A 176 15.67 -6.43 -18.74
CA ASP A 176 16.78 -5.86 -17.99
C ASP A 176 16.33 -4.85 -16.92
N ASP A 177 15.09 -4.35 -17.02
CA ASP A 177 14.52 -3.42 -16.06
C ASP A 177 13.04 -3.75 -15.77
N PRO A 178 12.73 -4.45 -14.66
CA PRO A 178 11.35 -4.80 -14.30
C PRO A 178 10.47 -3.58 -14.01
N ASN A 179 11.04 -2.40 -13.85
CA ASN A 179 10.31 -1.16 -13.65
C ASN A 179 9.81 -0.54 -14.97
N ARG A 180 10.32 -1.00 -16.10
CA ARG A 180 9.96 -0.48 -17.42
C ARG A 180 8.99 -1.41 -18.13
N GLN A 181 7.81 -0.88 -18.50
CA GLN A 181 6.75 -1.60 -19.18
C GLN A 181 6.31 -0.85 -20.44
N VAL A 182 6.03 -1.58 -21.52
CA VAL A 182 5.48 -1.04 -22.76
C VAL A 182 4.15 -1.72 -23.06
N THR A 183 3.09 -0.93 -23.15
CA THR A 183 1.76 -1.36 -23.62
C THR A 183 1.64 -0.99 -25.10
N PHE A 184 1.44 -2.00 -25.95
CA PHE A 184 1.22 -1.86 -27.39
C PHE A 184 -0.28 -1.76 -27.65
N LEU A 185 -0.69 -0.67 -28.24
CA LEU A 185 -2.07 -0.38 -28.55
C LEU A 185 -2.31 -0.46 -30.07
N LYS A 186 -3.59 -0.44 -30.46
CA LYS A 186 -4.01 -0.33 -31.84
C LYS A 186 -3.38 0.89 -32.52
N ASP A 187 -3.28 0.86 -33.86
CA ASP A 187 -2.74 1.94 -34.68
C ASP A 187 -1.29 2.30 -34.35
N ASN A 188 -0.53 1.31 -33.89
CA ASN A 188 0.89 1.44 -33.53
C ASN A 188 1.17 2.47 -32.41
N GLN A 189 0.17 2.71 -31.57
CA GLN A 189 0.32 3.55 -30.38
C GLN A 189 1.02 2.76 -29.26
N GLN A 190 1.76 3.46 -28.41
CA GLN A 190 2.48 2.85 -27.30
C GLN A 190 2.36 3.72 -26.05
N LEU A 191 2.11 3.05 -24.92
CA LEU A 191 2.26 3.65 -23.59
C LEU A 191 3.49 3.01 -22.94
N ILE A 192 4.52 3.79 -22.71
CA ILE A 192 5.71 3.40 -21.97
C ILE A 192 5.56 3.92 -20.55
N SER A 193 5.60 3.02 -19.57
CA SER A 193 5.52 3.35 -18.15
C SER A 193 6.79 2.89 -17.46
N THR A 194 7.49 3.79 -16.77
CA THR A 194 8.70 3.48 -16.02
C THR A 194 8.52 3.91 -14.57
N VAL A 195 8.59 2.98 -13.64
CA VAL A 195 8.59 3.29 -12.20
C VAL A 195 9.91 3.97 -11.86
N THR A 196 9.84 5.21 -11.40
CA THR A 196 11.00 6.03 -11.05
C THR A 196 11.22 6.12 -9.54
N GLY A 197 10.16 5.93 -8.77
CA GLY A 197 10.22 5.99 -7.32
C GLY A 197 9.25 5.02 -6.66
N ARG A 198 9.63 4.55 -5.47
CA ARG A 198 8.83 3.60 -4.69
C ARG A 198 9.02 3.80 -3.19
N THR A 199 7.94 3.60 -2.44
CA THR A 199 7.95 3.45 -0.99
C THR A 199 7.01 2.33 -0.59
N VAL A 200 7.39 1.55 0.43
CA VAL A 200 6.64 0.39 0.92
C VAL A 200 6.50 0.47 2.43
N GLU A 201 5.34 0.11 2.94
CA GLU A 201 5.06 0.01 4.37
C GLU A 201 4.32 -1.28 4.69
N THR A 202 4.66 -1.89 5.82
CA THR A 202 3.96 -3.07 6.35
C THR A 202 3.55 -2.76 7.79
N PRO A 203 2.46 -1.99 7.99
CA PRO A 203 2.03 -1.55 9.31
C PRO A 203 1.74 -2.71 10.27
N ASN A 204 1.27 -3.83 9.75
CA ASN A 204 1.03 -5.07 10.49
C ASN A 204 1.00 -6.29 9.54
N ALA A 205 0.93 -7.50 10.08
CA ALA A 205 0.97 -8.75 9.32
C ALA A 205 -0.19 -8.92 8.30
N GLY A 206 -1.27 -8.18 8.43
CA GLY A 206 -2.43 -8.20 7.52
C GLY A 206 -2.58 -6.96 6.65
N SER A 207 -1.63 -6.04 6.68
CA SER A 207 -1.68 -4.78 5.92
C SER A 207 -0.37 -4.56 5.17
N PHE A 208 -0.48 -4.10 3.94
CA PHE A 208 0.64 -3.77 3.07
C PHE A 208 0.29 -2.52 2.28
N ALA A 209 1.15 -1.52 2.33
CA ALA A 209 0.95 -0.29 1.58
C ALA A 209 2.14 -0.02 0.68
N THR A 210 1.87 0.50 -0.51
CA THR A 210 2.90 0.88 -1.47
C THR A 210 2.50 2.14 -2.22
N THR A 211 3.50 2.97 -2.49
CA THR A 211 3.40 4.06 -3.46
C THR A 211 4.43 3.80 -4.55
N GLU A 212 4.00 3.79 -5.79
CA GLU A 212 4.86 3.81 -6.97
C GLU A 212 4.61 5.09 -7.77
N VAL A 213 5.68 5.75 -8.17
CA VAL A 213 5.66 6.90 -9.06
C VAL A 213 6.18 6.46 -10.42
N PHE A 214 5.40 6.74 -11.46
CA PHE A 214 5.69 6.35 -12.83
C PHE A 214 5.88 7.59 -13.68
N GLN A 215 6.88 7.58 -14.54
CA GLN A 215 6.87 8.38 -15.74
C GLN A 215 6.13 7.65 -16.84
N GLN A 216 5.11 8.28 -17.39
CA GLN A 216 4.33 7.73 -18.49
C GLN A 216 4.54 8.55 -19.75
N TYR A 217 4.97 7.86 -20.79
CA TYR A 217 5.22 8.41 -22.10
C TYR A 217 4.26 7.78 -23.10
N PHE A 218 3.30 8.57 -23.56
CA PHE A 218 2.36 8.15 -24.58
C PHE A 218 2.89 8.58 -25.95
N ARG A 219 3.19 7.59 -26.79
CA ARG A 219 3.68 7.75 -28.16
C ARG A 219 2.57 7.45 -29.15
N ASN A 220 2.20 8.43 -29.96
CA ASN A 220 1.26 8.26 -31.06
C ASN A 220 2.04 8.20 -32.37
N ALA A 221 1.89 7.12 -33.14
CA ALA A 221 2.56 6.97 -34.42
C ALA A 221 1.93 7.81 -35.55
N LYS A 222 0.68 8.23 -35.36
CA LYS A 222 -0.07 9.10 -36.28
C LYS A 222 -0.59 10.30 -35.48
N ALA A 223 0.17 11.39 -35.45
CA ALA A 223 -0.39 12.66 -34.98
C ALA A 223 -1.48 13.09 -35.97
N ALA A 224 -2.74 13.14 -35.52
CA ALA A 224 -3.73 13.97 -36.20
C ALA A 224 -3.37 15.44 -35.93
N ASP A 225 -3.65 16.30 -36.88
CA ASP A 225 -3.10 17.66 -37.05
C ASP A 225 -3.02 18.60 -35.83
N ASP A 226 -3.62 18.25 -34.66
CA ASP A 226 -3.64 19.11 -33.47
C ASP A 226 -3.30 18.39 -32.14
N THR A 227 -2.97 17.11 -32.15
CA THR A 227 -2.55 16.40 -30.91
C THR A 227 -1.03 16.26 -30.86
N PRO A 228 -0.38 16.57 -29.72
CA PRO A 228 1.03 16.31 -29.57
C PRO A 228 1.32 14.85 -29.92
N ALA A 229 2.30 14.61 -30.78
CA ALA A 229 2.75 13.26 -31.17
C ALA A 229 3.19 12.44 -29.93
N THR A 230 3.39 13.12 -28.83
CA THR A 230 3.84 12.55 -27.56
C THR A 230 3.23 13.32 -26.39
N TYR A 231 2.74 12.59 -25.41
CA TYR A 231 2.27 13.16 -24.14
C TYR A 231 3.03 12.48 -22.98
N LEU A 232 3.57 13.30 -22.11
CA LEU A 232 4.32 12.87 -20.95
C LEU A 232 3.64 13.37 -19.67
N ASN A 233 3.44 12.48 -18.72
CA ASN A 233 2.97 12.81 -17.38
C ASN A 233 3.72 11.98 -16.34
N GLU A 234 3.50 12.31 -15.08
CA GLU A 234 3.93 11.53 -13.94
C GLU A 234 2.69 11.05 -13.18
N VAL A 235 2.66 9.79 -12.84
CA VAL A 235 1.52 9.14 -12.18
C VAL A 235 1.99 8.54 -10.86
N GLU A 236 1.31 8.86 -9.78
CA GLU A 236 1.45 8.20 -8.50
C GLU A 236 0.31 7.20 -8.31
N ASN A 237 0.66 5.97 -7.93
CA ASN A 237 -0.30 4.99 -7.43
C ASN A 237 0.02 4.66 -5.97
N THR A 238 -0.81 5.15 -5.06
CA THR A 238 -0.74 4.81 -3.63
C THR A 238 -1.83 3.82 -3.30
N THR A 239 -1.45 2.61 -2.89
CA THR A 239 -2.38 1.48 -2.64
C THR A 239 -2.15 0.91 -1.24
N VAL A 240 -3.22 0.76 -0.47
CA VAL A 240 -3.22 0.10 0.84
C VAL A 240 -4.04 -1.18 0.77
N TYR A 241 -3.34 -2.31 0.81
CA TYR A 241 -3.93 -3.65 0.80
C TYR A 241 -4.20 -4.11 2.23
N ARG A 242 -5.32 -4.81 2.44
CA ARG A 242 -5.71 -5.39 3.72
C ARG A 242 -6.20 -6.81 3.53
N LYS A 243 -5.62 -7.72 4.29
CA LYS A 243 -6.12 -9.09 4.42
C LYS A 243 -7.39 -9.09 5.27
N ARG A 244 -8.41 -9.86 4.84
CA ARG A 244 -9.69 -10.00 5.54
C ARG A 244 -9.98 -11.46 5.85
N SER A 245 -10.85 -11.69 6.83
CA SER A 245 -11.38 -13.03 7.14
C SER A 245 -12.51 -13.45 6.21
N ASP A 246 -12.95 -12.58 5.30
CA ASP A 246 -13.98 -12.89 4.31
C ASP A 246 -13.43 -13.87 3.27
N ALA A 247 -14.04 -15.06 3.16
CA ALA A 247 -13.61 -16.09 2.23
C ALA A 247 -13.84 -15.70 0.76
N ASN A 248 -14.82 -14.85 0.46
CA ASN A 248 -15.12 -14.40 -0.91
C ASN A 248 -14.15 -13.33 -1.38
N PHE A 249 -13.79 -12.41 -0.47
CA PHE A 249 -12.86 -11.32 -0.74
C PHE A 249 -11.81 -11.23 0.36
N PRO A 250 -10.88 -12.22 0.40
CA PRO A 250 -9.86 -12.28 1.44
C PRO A 250 -8.84 -11.12 1.37
N ILE A 251 -8.82 -10.37 0.26
CA ILE A 251 -8.00 -9.19 0.09
C ILE A 251 -8.87 -8.05 -0.44
N VAL A 252 -8.77 -6.90 0.18
CA VAL A 252 -9.33 -5.64 -0.32
C VAL A 252 -8.22 -4.58 -0.35
N ALA A 253 -8.38 -3.59 -1.21
CA ALA A 253 -7.47 -2.45 -1.22
C ALA A 253 -8.21 -1.15 -1.56
N ASP A 254 -7.66 -0.07 -1.04
CA ASP A 254 -7.94 1.32 -1.43
C ASP A 254 -6.76 1.81 -2.26
N GLN A 255 -7.01 2.32 -3.45
CA GLN A 255 -5.96 2.88 -4.31
C GLN A 255 -6.34 4.31 -4.70
N ILE A 256 -5.35 5.20 -4.60
CA ILE A 256 -5.46 6.54 -5.17
C ILE A 256 -4.42 6.67 -6.28
N THR A 257 -4.88 7.07 -7.45
CA THR A 257 -4.04 7.43 -8.59
C THR A 257 -4.03 8.94 -8.74
N ALA A 258 -2.87 9.55 -8.69
CA ALA A 258 -2.68 10.98 -8.90
C ALA A 258 -1.89 11.23 -10.19
N ILE A 259 -2.34 12.20 -10.98
CA ILE A 259 -1.66 12.63 -12.21
C ILE A 259 -1.00 13.97 -11.93
N TYR A 260 0.28 14.06 -12.29
CA TYR A 260 1.08 15.29 -12.23
C TYR A 260 1.55 15.66 -13.62
N LEU A 261 1.65 16.95 -13.87
CA LEU A 261 2.18 17.45 -15.15
C LEU A 261 3.70 17.20 -15.22
N SER A 262 4.19 16.89 -16.41
CA SER A 262 5.62 16.84 -16.65
C SER A 262 6.21 18.23 -16.82
N PRO A 263 7.53 18.42 -16.65
CA PRO A 263 8.18 19.70 -16.91
C PRO A 263 8.01 20.23 -18.34
N GLN A 264 7.59 19.38 -19.28
CA GLN A 264 7.34 19.72 -20.68
C GLN A 264 5.93 20.30 -20.91
N ASP A 265 5.02 20.16 -19.93
CA ASP A 265 3.68 20.70 -20.04
C ASP A 265 3.70 22.23 -19.83
N PRO A 266 3.01 23.01 -20.68
CA PRO A 266 2.96 24.48 -20.55
C PRO A 266 2.41 24.98 -19.21
N ASN A 267 1.57 24.17 -18.55
CA ASN A 267 0.98 24.49 -17.26
C ASN A 267 1.77 23.98 -16.04
N TYR A 268 2.93 23.32 -16.26
CA TYR A 268 3.73 22.72 -15.20
C TYR A 268 4.01 23.69 -14.05
N PHE A 269 4.49 24.88 -14.35
CA PHE A 269 4.81 25.88 -13.33
C PHE A 269 3.58 26.44 -12.60
N LYS A 270 2.39 26.39 -13.23
CA LYS A 270 1.13 26.79 -12.58
C LYS A 270 0.64 25.70 -11.63
N ALA A 271 0.74 24.43 -12.04
CA ALA A 271 0.37 23.30 -11.20
C ALA A 271 1.32 23.09 -10.03
N LYS A 272 2.61 23.49 -10.20
CA LYS A 272 3.69 23.18 -9.25
C LYS A 272 3.75 21.66 -9.01
N ASP A 273 3.82 21.24 -7.74
CA ASP A 273 3.82 19.83 -7.34
C ASP A 273 2.42 19.28 -7.02
N LYS A 274 1.35 20.03 -7.36
CA LYS A 274 -0.02 19.57 -7.09
C LYS A 274 -0.50 18.62 -8.17
N PRO A 275 -1.28 17.60 -7.79
CA PRO A 275 -1.92 16.75 -8.77
C PRO A 275 -2.97 17.53 -9.57
N VAL A 276 -3.05 17.27 -10.87
CA VAL A 276 -4.06 17.84 -11.77
C VAL A 276 -5.29 16.94 -11.91
N ALA A 277 -5.15 15.65 -11.54
CA ALA A 277 -6.26 14.73 -11.43
C ALA A 277 -5.99 13.72 -10.30
N LEU A 278 -7.05 13.36 -9.60
CA LEU A 278 -7.07 12.35 -8.56
C LEU A 278 -8.20 11.37 -8.83
N TYR A 279 -7.90 10.08 -8.72
CA TYR A 279 -8.87 8.99 -8.88
C TYR A 279 -8.76 8.06 -7.68
N ARG A 280 -9.88 7.77 -7.02
CA ARG A 280 -9.94 6.83 -5.91
C ARG A 280 -10.65 5.55 -6.32
N TYR A 281 -10.00 4.43 -6.11
CA TYR A 281 -10.52 3.11 -6.44
C TYR A 281 -10.67 2.25 -5.19
N GLN A 282 -11.74 1.46 -5.15
CA GLN A 282 -11.83 0.29 -4.29
C GLN A 282 -11.50 -0.96 -5.11
N LEU A 283 -10.60 -1.79 -4.56
CA LEU A 283 -10.20 -3.05 -5.16
C LEU A 283 -10.63 -4.21 -4.24
N SER A 284 -11.19 -5.25 -4.81
CA SER A 284 -11.51 -6.50 -4.11
C SER A 284 -10.96 -7.68 -4.90
N PHE A 285 -10.39 -8.66 -4.19
CA PHE A 285 -9.76 -9.82 -4.79
C PHE A 285 -10.44 -11.09 -4.33
N SER A 286 -10.91 -11.89 -5.25
CA SER A 286 -11.42 -13.25 -5.02
C SER A 286 -10.44 -14.28 -5.57
N PRO A 287 -10.20 -15.41 -4.87
CA PRO A 287 -9.30 -16.45 -5.34
C PRO A 287 -9.73 -17.00 -6.70
N ARG A 288 -8.75 -17.33 -7.53
CA ARG A 288 -8.94 -18.12 -8.74
C ARG A 288 -8.26 -19.47 -8.55
N PRO A 289 -8.94 -20.58 -8.81
CA PRO A 289 -8.34 -21.90 -8.78
C PRO A 289 -7.24 -22.07 -9.84
#